data_f044fa23555ef0327b46cc16e7749cde
#
_entry.id   f044fa23555ef0327b46cc16e7749cde
#
_cell.length_a   1.000
_cell.length_b   1.000
_cell.length_c   1.000
_cell.angle_alpha   90.00
_cell.angle_beta   90.00
_cell.angle_gamma   90.00
#
_symmetry.space_group_name_H-M   'P 1'
#
loop_
_entity.id
_entity.type
_entity.pdbx_description
1 polymer ?
#
loop_
_entity_poly.entity_id
_entity_poly.type
_entity_poly.pdbx_seq_one_letter_code
_entity_poly.pdbx_strand_id
1 'polypeptide(L)'
;MAKPSVMEQGIPLIGPILNKIIGTRNERFVKKYTQRVEAINALEPKARAMTDAEIRAKLAEFRGRIDKGETAGDLLVEVFAVAREAMDRSVGIRNIFNPRYAAEFDPNQLPSEARAMYEQVKAEIAGLPPLVPATYDVKKHGQPPANAQRDEQNEFRGCTELILPYLRVDVPPALYEAVRGIYTRSKPPFRARPFDVQLIGGMVLSNGKIAEMKTGEGKTIVGPLACYLACIEHAQVHVVTVNDYL
;
A
#
# COMPACT_ATOMS: atom_id res chain seq x y z
N MET A 1 -17.59 3.64 32.53
CA MET A 1 -18.20 4.36 31.40
C MET A 1 -18.00 5.85 31.63
N ALA A 2 -17.15 6.52 30.85
CA ALA A 2 -16.97 7.96 30.96
C ALA A 2 -18.22 8.66 30.41
N LYS A 3 -18.74 9.66 31.13
CA LYS A 3 -19.85 10.49 30.63
C LYS A 3 -19.37 11.27 29.41
N PRO A 4 -20.12 11.32 28.28
CA PRO A 4 -19.77 12.14 27.14
C PRO A 4 -19.64 13.61 27.53
N SER A 5 -18.70 14.31 26.94
CA SER A 5 -18.47 15.74 27.23
C SER A 5 -19.68 16.57 26.78
N VAL A 6 -19.89 17.72 27.42
CA VAL A 6 -21.02 18.62 27.12
C VAL A 6 -21.03 19.08 25.65
N MET A 7 -19.89 19.11 24.98
CA MET A 7 -19.78 19.40 23.55
C MET A 7 -20.30 18.28 22.62
N GLU A 8 -20.41 17.04 23.11
CA GLU A 8 -20.93 15.92 22.33
C GLU A 8 -22.45 15.82 22.36
N GLN A 9 -23.12 16.46 23.34
CA GLN A 9 -24.55 16.36 23.53
C GLN A 9 -25.38 17.32 22.66
N GLY A 10 -24.76 18.29 21.99
CA GLY A 10 -25.46 19.27 21.17
C GLY A 10 -26.41 20.17 21.99
N ILE A 11 -27.16 21.04 21.33
CA ILE A 11 -28.16 21.88 21.99
C ILE A 11 -29.33 20.97 22.38
N PRO A 12 -29.73 20.89 23.68
CA PRO A 12 -30.60 19.84 24.21
C PRO A 12 -31.97 19.64 23.53
N LEU A 13 -32.48 20.67 22.87
CA LEU A 13 -33.81 20.65 22.21
C LEU A 13 -33.71 20.48 20.68
N ILE A 14 -32.64 20.96 20.06
CA ILE A 14 -32.49 21.00 18.60
C ILE A 14 -31.54 19.88 18.11
N GLY A 15 -30.59 19.48 18.94
CA GLY A 15 -29.58 18.48 18.62
C GLY A 15 -30.16 17.12 18.14
N PRO A 16 -31.13 16.52 18.85
CA PRO A 16 -31.72 15.25 18.43
C PRO A 16 -32.51 15.35 17.12
N ILE A 17 -33.16 16.46 16.84
CA ILE A 17 -33.92 16.70 15.60
C ILE A 17 -32.96 16.91 14.44
N LEU A 18 -31.92 17.73 14.62
CA LEU A 18 -30.87 17.94 13.64
C LEU A 18 -30.09 16.64 13.33
N ASN A 19 -29.78 15.86 14.35
CA ASN A 19 -29.09 14.57 14.15
C ASN A 19 -29.97 13.57 13.37
N LYS A 20 -31.29 13.63 13.53
CA LYS A 20 -32.26 12.77 12.81
C LYS A 20 -32.37 13.16 11.32
N ILE A 21 -32.15 14.45 10.99
CA ILE A 21 -32.26 14.98 9.61
C ILE A 21 -30.89 14.95 8.90
N ILE A 22 -29.82 15.32 9.61
CA ILE A 22 -28.47 15.52 9.02
C ILE A 22 -27.54 14.33 9.32
N GLY A 23 -27.97 13.41 10.20
CA GLY A 23 -27.16 12.30 10.71
C GLY A 23 -26.22 12.74 11.84
N THR A 24 -25.76 11.78 12.61
CA THR A 24 -24.77 11.99 13.67
C THR A 24 -23.42 12.42 13.08
N ARG A 25 -22.54 13.01 13.91
CA ARG A 25 -21.17 13.34 13.50
C ARG A 25 -20.44 12.11 12.91
N ASN A 26 -20.61 10.95 13.54
CA ASN A 26 -20.01 9.71 13.07
C ASN A 26 -20.57 9.25 11.72
N GLU A 27 -21.88 9.31 11.50
CA GLU A 27 -22.51 8.97 10.22
C GLU A 27 -21.98 9.85 9.08
N ARG A 28 -21.81 11.14 9.32
CA ARG A 28 -21.23 12.06 8.34
C ARG A 28 -19.76 11.73 8.02
N PHE A 29 -18.97 11.36 9.03
CA PHE A 29 -17.61 10.90 8.81
C PHE A 29 -17.57 9.61 7.99
N VAL A 30 -18.35 8.61 8.37
CA VAL A 30 -18.47 7.35 7.64
C VAL A 30 -18.88 7.60 6.20
N LYS A 31 -19.93 8.41 5.98
CA LYS A 31 -20.39 8.76 4.62
C LYS A 31 -19.31 9.41 3.78
N LYS A 32 -18.53 10.35 4.34
CA LYS A 32 -17.41 10.99 3.63
C LYS A 32 -16.34 9.99 3.22
N TYR A 33 -15.96 9.06 4.09
CA TYR A 33 -14.98 8.03 3.77
C TYR A 33 -15.53 7.03 2.75
N THR A 34 -16.80 6.63 2.86
CA THR A 34 -17.45 5.72 1.91
C THR A 34 -17.44 6.33 0.50
N GLN A 35 -17.79 7.59 0.34
CA GLN A 35 -17.73 8.27 -0.96
C GLN A 35 -16.33 8.30 -1.56
N ARG A 36 -15.29 8.50 -0.74
CA ARG A 36 -13.90 8.43 -1.20
C ARG A 36 -13.51 7.01 -1.60
N VAL A 37 -13.93 6.00 -0.86
CA VAL A 37 -13.72 4.59 -1.22
C VAL A 37 -14.39 4.25 -2.54
N GLU A 38 -15.61 4.69 -2.77
CA GLU A 38 -16.31 4.53 -4.05
C GLU A 38 -15.52 5.17 -5.21
N ALA A 39 -14.99 6.37 -5.00
CA ALA A 39 -14.16 7.05 -6.00
C ALA A 39 -12.83 6.29 -6.25
N ILE A 40 -12.19 5.76 -5.20
CA ILE A 40 -10.99 4.91 -5.34
C ILE A 40 -11.33 3.63 -6.11
N ASN A 41 -12.46 2.99 -5.80
CA ASN A 41 -12.93 1.79 -6.50
C ASN A 41 -13.21 2.08 -7.99
N ALA A 42 -13.74 3.24 -8.32
CA ALA A 42 -13.97 3.65 -9.71
C ALA A 42 -12.67 3.83 -10.52
N LEU A 43 -11.56 4.17 -9.87
CA LEU A 43 -10.23 4.29 -10.50
C LEU A 43 -9.49 2.95 -10.61
N GLU A 44 -9.94 1.90 -9.95
CA GLU A 44 -9.26 0.60 -9.94
C GLU A 44 -9.01 0.03 -11.34
N PRO A 45 -9.96 0.02 -12.30
CA PRO A 45 -9.70 -0.48 -13.65
C PRO A 45 -8.57 0.27 -14.34
N LYS A 46 -8.49 1.59 -14.15
CA LYS A 46 -7.41 2.42 -14.71
C LYS A 46 -6.06 2.08 -14.08
N ALA A 47 -6.00 1.93 -12.75
CA ALA A 47 -4.78 1.56 -12.05
C ALA A 47 -4.29 0.15 -12.45
N ARG A 48 -5.20 -0.81 -12.61
CA ARG A 48 -4.90 -2.18 -13.05
C ARG A 48 -4.34 -2.25 -14.47
N ALA A 49 -4.74 -1.35 -15.35
CA ALA A 49 -4.24 -1.30 -16.71
C ALA A 49 -2.82 -0.71 -16.84
N MET A 50 -2.32 -0.02 -15.81
CA MET A 50 -0.98 0.57 -15.82
C MET A 50 0.09 -0.51 -15.82
N THR A 51 1.19 -0.24 -16.54
CA THR A 51 2.43 -0.99 -16.42
C THR A 51 3.12 -0.71 -15.08
N ASP A 52 4.05 -1.55 -14.67
CA ASP A 52 4.82 -1.32 -13.44
C ASP A 52 5.67 -0.04 -13.53
N ALA A 53 6.18 0.28 -14.71
CA ALA A 53 6.90 1.53 -14.96
C ALA A 53 5.99 2.76 -14.75
N GLU A 54 4.76 2.71 -15.25
CA GLU A 54 3.78 3.79 -15.04
C GLU A 54 3.39 3.95 -13.58
N ILE A 55 3.20 2.84 -12.85
CA ILE A 55 2.94 2.89 -11.40
C ILE A 55 4.11 3.55 -10.65
N ARG A 56 5.35 3.17 -10.98
CA ARG A 56 6.53 3.81 -10.37
C ARG A 56 6.63 5.29 -10.70
N ALA A 57 6.30 5.69 -11.91
CA ALA A 57 6.33 7.08 -12.36
C ALA A 57 5.30 7.97 -11.63
N LYS A 58 4.21 7.37 -11.11
CA LYS A 58 3.17 8.12 -10.38
C LYS A 58 3.69 8.89 -9.17
N LEU A 59 4.72 8.41 -8.48
CA LEU A 59 5.30 9.15 -7.36
C LEU A 59 5.83 10.52 -7.80
N ALA A 60 6.59 10.56 -8.90
CA ALA A 60 7.13 11.81 -9.43
C ALA A 60 6.02 12.73 -9.97
N GLU A 61 5.02 12.15 -10.62
CA GLU A 61 3.84 12.89 -11.10
C GLU A 61 3.10 13.57 -9.94
N PHE A 62 2.77 12.82 -8.89
CA PHE A 62 2.06 13.36 -7.73
C PHE A 62 2.87 14.45 -7.01
N ARG A 63 4.18 14.24 -6.81
CA ARG A 63 5.05 15.27 -6.24
C ARG A 63 5.06 16.54 -7.09
N GLY A 64 5.17 16.42 -8.39
CA GLY A 64 5.10 17.57 -9.30
C GLY A 64 3.76 18.30 -9.28
N ARG A 65 2.66 17.64 -8.91
CA ARG A 65 1.34 18.28 -8.71
C ARG A 65 1.29 19.00 -7.35
N ILE A 66 1.85 18.42 -6.28
CA ILE A 66 2.02 19.07 -4.98
C ILE A 66 2.86 20.34 -5.13
N ASP A 67 3.98 20.27 -5.84
CA ASP A 67 4.86 21.43 -6.08
C ASP A 67 4.17 22.57 -6.86
N LYS A 68 3.12 22.23 -7.61
CA LYS A 68 2.27 23.19 -8.33
C LYS A 68 1.08 23.71 -7.51
N GLY A 69 0.95 23.29 -6.25
CA GLY A 69 -0.03 23.80 -5.30
C GLY A 69 -1.27 22.92 -5.10
N GLU A 70 -1.35 21.71 -5.68
CA GLU A 70 -2.38 20.75 -5.27
C GLU A 70 -2.08 20.25 -3.85
N THR A 71 -3.12 19.87 -3.11
CA THR A 71 -2.96 19.33 -1.76
C THR A 71 -3.00 17.79 -1.79
N ALA A 72 -2.39 17.14 -0.78
CA ALA A 72 -2.53 15.69 -0.60
C ALA A 72 -4.00 15.25 -0.49
N GLY A 73 -4.86 16.11 0.03
CA GLY A 73 -6.30 15.87 0.09
C GLY A 73 -6.97 15.77 -1.28
N ASP A 74 -6.51 16.58 -2.25
CA ASP A 74 -7.01 16.56 -3.63
C ASP A 74 -6.53 15.29 -4.35
N LEU A 75 -5.30 14.87 -4.10
CA LEU A 75 -4.68 13.70 -4.72
C LEU A 75 -5.06 12.37 -4.05
N LEU A 76 -5.64 12.39 -2.86
CA LEU A 76 -5.85 11.21 -2.01
C LEU A 76 -6.49 10.04 -2.75
N VAL A 77 -7.52 10.30 -3.56
CA VAL A 77 -8.27 9.26 -4.27
C VAL A 77 -7.37 8.57 -5.30
N GLU A 78 -6.63 9.34 -6.10
CA GLU A 78 -5.70 8.80 -7.11
C GLU A 78 -4.53 8.06 -6.45
N VAL A 79 -3.94 8.65 -5.41
CA VAL A 79 -2.83 8.08 -4.65
C VAL A 79 -3.21 6.76 -4.04
N PHE A 80 -4.39 6.66 -3.41
CA PHE A 80 -4.85 5.41 -2.81
C PHE A 80 -5.22 4.34 -3.84
N ALA A 81 -5.73 4.74 -5.01
CA ALA A 81 -5.98 3.79 -6.10
C ALA A 81 -4.67 3.16 -6.61
N VAL A 82 -3.64 3.99 -6.83
CA VAL A 82 -2.32 3.53 -7.25
C VAL A 82 -1.64 2.70 -6.17
N ALA A 83 -1.67 3.15 -4.91
CA ALA A 83 -1.09 2.42 -3.78
C ALA A 83 -1.74 1.03 -3.60
N ARG A 84 -3.07 0.96 -3.71
CA ARG A 84 -3.83 -0.29 -3.62
C ARG A 84 -3.39 -1.29 -4.69
N GLU A 85 -3.22 -0.83 -5.91
CA GLU A 85 -2.75 -1.65 -7.03
C GLU A 85 -1.31 -2.08 -6.83
N ALA A 86 -0.42 -1.16 -6.46
CA ALA A 86 0.98 -1.46 -6.19
C ALA A 86 1.14 -2.51 -5.09
N MET A 87 0.33 -2.44 -4.03
CA MET A 87 0.34 -3.42 -2.94
C MET A 87 -0.17 -4.79 -3.40
N ASP A 88 -1.27 -4.87 -4.14
CA ASP A 88 -1.78 -6.15 -4.66
C ASP A 88 -0.74 -6.83 -5.57
N ARG A 89 -0.01 -6.04 -6.38
CA ARG A 89 1.09 -6.58 -7.21
C ARG A 89 2.28 -7.02 -6.35
N SER A 90 2.85 -6.12 -5.56
CA SER A 90 4.17 -6.33 -4.93
C SER A 90 4.13 -7.29 -3.76
N VAL A 91 3.09 -7.23 -2.92
CA VAL A 91 2.94 -8.07 -1.72
C VAL A 91 2.11 -9.33 -1.99
N GLY A 92 1.30 -9.29 -3.06
CA GLY A 92 0.42 -10.39 -3.45
C GLY A 92 0.88 -11.10 -4.72
N ILE A 93 0.46 -10.60 -5.89
CA ILE A 93 0.51 -11.35 -7.15
C ILE A 93 1.93 -11.76 -7.54
N ARG A 94 2.92 -10.93 -7.32
CA ARG A 94 4.34 -11.25 -7.63
C ARG A 94 4.90 -12.43 -6.85
N ASN A 95 4.20 -12.88 -5.80
CA ASN A 95 4.57 -14.10 -5.09
C ASN A 95 4.47 -15.38 -5.94
N ILE A 96 3.86 -15.34 -7.13
CA ILE A 96 3.95 -16.43 -8.11
C ILE A 96 5.40 -16.72 -8.54
N PHE A 97 6.30 -15.72 -8.40
CA PHE A 97 7.73 -15.84 -8.70
C PHE A 97 8.59 -15.99 -7.44
N ASN A 98 7.99 -15.92 -6.25
CA ASN A 98 8.72 -16.05 -5.00
C ASN A 98 9.04 -17.52 -4.71
N PRO A 99 10.34 -17.89 -4.59
CA PRO A 99 10.73 -19.26 -4.32
C PRO A 99 10.06 -19.87 -3.07
N ARG A 100 9.71 -19.03 -2.08
CA ARG A 100 9.02 -19.47 -0.86
C ARG A 100 7.68 -20.11 -1.14
N TYR A 101 6.99 -19.67 -2.19
CA TYR A 101 5.64 -20.11 -2.54
C TYR A 101 5.59 -20.96 -3.82
N ALA A 102 6.75 -21.39 -4.33
CA ALA A 102 6.85 -22.14 -5.58
C ALA A 102 6.04 -23.45 -5.58
N ALA A 103 5.87 -24.07 -4.42
CA ALA A 103 5.07 -25.30 -4.27
C ALA A 103 3.55 -25.01 -4.22
N GLU A 104 3.14 -23.77 -3.98
CA GLU A 104 1.73 -23.38 -3.83
C GLU A 104 1.12 -22.82 -5.13
N PHE A 105 1.96 -22.46 -6.10
CA PHE A 105 1.55 -21.91 -7.38
C PHE A 105 1.74 -22.93 -8.51
N ASP A 106 0.63 -23.25 -9.20
CA ASP A 106 0.66 -24.11 -10.39
C ASP A 106 0.49 -23.26 -11.67
N PRO A 107 1.56 -23.06 -12.47
CA PRO A 107 1.50 -22.30 -13.71
C PRO A 107 0.55 -22.88 -14.76
N ASN A 108 0.18 -24.16 -14.65
CA ASN A 108 -0.74 -24.81 -15.58
C ASN A 108 -2.18 -24.30 -15.45
N GLN A 109 -2.51 -23.63 -14.35
CA GLN A 109 -3.80 -22.98 -14.16
C GLN A 109 -3.92 -21.67 -14.96
N LEU A 110 -2.79 -21.10 -15.43
CA LEU A 110 -2.81 -19.91 -16.26
C LEU A 110 -3.28 -20.26 -17.69
N PRO A 111 -4.05 -19.36 -18.33
CA PRO A 111 -4.28 -19.40 -19.77
C PRO A 111 -2.95 -19.48 -20.54
N SER A 112 -2.96 -20.09 -21.74
CA SER A 112 -1.74 -20.35 -22.53
C SER A 112 -0.88 -19.11 -22.75
N GLU A 113 -1.50 -17.98 -23.11
CA GLU A 113 -0.80 -16.71 -23.31
C GLU A 113 -0.17 -16.18 -22.01
N ALA A 114 -0.90 -16.20 -20.91
CA ALA A 114 -0.40 -15.78 -19.60
C ALA A 114 0.71 -16.69 -19.10
N ARG A 115 0.65 -18.00 -19.40
CA ARG A 115 1.73 -18.94 -19.09
C ARG A 115 3.00 -18.61 -19.85
N ALA A 116 2.89 -18.27 -21.14
CA ALA A 116 4.06 -17.83 -21.90
C ALA A 116 4.69 -16.56 -21.30
N MET A 117 3.89 -15.57 -20.89
CA MET A 117 4.37 -14.38 -20.19
C MET A 117 5.03 -14.74 -18.84
N TYR A 118 4.44 -15.67 -18.08
CA TYR A 118 5.01 -16.14 -16.82
C TYR A 118 6.41 -16.76 -17.02
N GLU A 119 6.57 -17.65 -18.00
CA GLU A 119 7.88 -18.26 -18.27
C GLU A 119 8.90 -17.24 -18.76
N GLN A 120 8.49 -16.25 -19.55
CA GLN A 120 9.37 -15.16 -20.00
C GLN A 120 9.87 -14.34 -18.80
N VAL A 121 8.98 -13.88 -17.92
CA VAL A 121 9.34 -13.12 -16.71
C VAL A 121 10.20 -13.94 -15.78
N LYS A 122 9.89 -15.23 -15.61
CA LYS A 122 10.70 -16.17 -14.80
C LYS A 122 12.13 -16.32 -15.35
N ALA A 123 12.29 -16.40 -16.66
CA ALA A 123 13.60 -16.44 -17.30
C ALA A 123 14.38 -15.12 -17.11
N GLU A 124 13.70 -13.98 -17.20
CA GLU A 124 14.30 -12.68 -16.92
C GLU A 124 14.80 -12.59 -15.46
N ILE A 125 13.96 -13.02 -14.50
CA ILE A 125 14.36 -13.07 -13.08
C ILE A 125 15.60 -13.94 -12.87
N ALA A 126 15.66 -15.11 -13.52
CA ALA A 126 16.80 -16.04 -13.41
C ALA A 126 18.09 -15.45 -14.02
N GLY A 127 17.99 -14.56 -14.99
CA GLY A 127 19.12 -13.85 -15.61
C GLY A 127 19.62 -12.64 -14.80
N LEU A 128 18.92 -12.22 -13.75
CA LEU A 128 19.37 -11.10 -12.94
C LEU A 128 20.62 -11.47 -12.11
N PRO A 129 21.56 -10.51 -11.95
CA PRO A 129 22.69 -10.73 -11.07
C PRO A 129 22.21 -10.97 -9.63
N PRO A 130 22.89 -11.84 -8.87
CA PRO A 130 22.56 -12.11 -7.48
C PRO A 130 22.61 -10.80 -6.69
N LEU A 131 21.69 -10.67 -5.73
CA LEU A 131 21.70 -9.57 -4.79
C LEU A 131 22.88 -9.76 -3.84
N VAL A 132 23.83 -8.84 -3.93
CA VAL A 132 24.88 -8.73 -2.93
C VAL A 132 24.36 -7.77 -1.87
N PRO A 133 24.27 -8.16 -0.59
CA PRO A 133 23.97 -7.24 0.49
C PRO A 133 24.99 -6.10 0.43
N ALA A 134 24.51 -4.88 0.20
CA ALA A 134 25.39 -3.72 0.33
C ALA A 134 25.65 -3.54 1.83
N THR A 135 26.77 -4.04 2.30
CA THR A 135 27.29 -3.70 3.63
C THR A 135 27.61 -2.22 3.63
N TYR A 136 27.00 -1.48 4.53
CA TYR A 136 27.28 -0.06 4.70
C TYR A 136 28.70 0.08 5.28
N ASP A 137 29.62 0.58 4.48
CA ASP A 137 30.99 0.88 4.91
C ASP A 137 31.07 2.36 5.29
N VAL A 138 31.14 2.64 6.59
CA VAL A 138 31.26 4.00 7.13
C VAL A 138 32.46 4.76 6.59
N LYS A 139 33.58 4.05 6.27
CA LYS A 139 34.76 4.68 5.70
C LYS A 139 34.57 5.13 4.26
N LYS A 140 33.74 4.39 3.49
CA LYS A 140 33.44 4.73 2.09
C LYS A 140 32.25 5.67 1.95
N HIS A 141 31.25 5.53 2.82
CA HIS A 141 29.97 6.19 2.67
C HIS A 141 29.73 7.32 3.67
N GLY A 142 30.67 7.57 4.59
CA GLY A 142 30.55 8.56 5.64
C GLY A 142 29.69 8.08 6.82
N GLN A 143 29.34 8.99 7.71
CA GLN A 143 28.45 8.66 8.82
C GLN A 143 27.06 8.32 8.30
N PRO A 144 26.45 7.21 8.74
CA PRO A 144 25.11 6.87 8.33
C PRO A 144 24.11 7.93 8.83
N PRO A 145 22.98 8.09 8.15
CA PRO A 145 21.89 8.91 8.65
C PRO A 145 21.51 8.49 10.08
N ALA A 146 21.12 9.46 10.91
CA ALA A 146 20.77 9.20 12.31
C ALA A 146 19.64 8.16 12.50
N ASN A 147 18.84 7.96 11.45
CA ASN A 147 17.76 6.99 11.39
C ASN A 147 18.10 5.69 10.64
N ALA A 148 19.38 5.44 10.32
CA ALA A 148 19.78 4.22 9.66
C ALA A 148 19.55 3.02 10.59
N GLN A 149 18.85 2.00 10.07
CA GLN A 149 18.60 0.77 10.81
C GLN A 149 19.88 -0.07 10.91
N ARG A 150 20.05 -0.69 12.04
CA ARG A 150 21.10 -1.68 12.29
C ARG A 150 20.50 -3.08 12.12
N ASP A 151 21.29 -3.99 11.62
CA ASP A 151 20.93 -5.40 11.54
C ASP A 151 21.13 -6.12 12.90
N GLU A 152 20.87 -7.43 12.92
CA GLU A 152 21.05 -8.28 14.10
C GLU A 152 22.50 -8.30 14.63
N GLN A 153 23.47 -8.01 13.76
CA GLN A 153 24.88 -7.88 14.09
C GLN A 153 25.25 -6.45 14.54
N ASN A 154 24.25 -5.58 14.72
CA ASN A 154 24.42 -4.17 15.06
C ASN A 154 25.20 -3.37 13.99
N GLU A 155 25.18 -3.84 12.76
CA GLU A 155 25.81 -3.18 11.61
C GLU A 155 24.78 -2.42 10.79
N PHE A 156 25.20 -1.32 10.16
CA PHE A 156 24.35 -0.62 9.22
C PHE A 156 24.25 -1.40 7.92
N ARG A 157 23.08 -1.92 7.66
CA ARG A 157 22.71 -2.25 6.29
C ARG A 157 22.34 -0.94 5.62
N GLY A 158 23.09 -0.56 4.61
CA GLY A 158 22.74 0.61 3.81
C GLY A 158 21.31 0.51 3.30
N CYS A 159 20.69 1.65 3.01
CA CYS A 159 19.33 1.76 2.42
C CYS A 159 19.21 1.15 1.02
N THR A 160 20.18 0.43 0.54
CA THR A 160 20.09 -0.36 -0.67
C THR A 160 19.47 -1.68 -0.32
N GLU A 161 18.24 -1.61 -0.30
CA GLU A 161 17.25 -2.62 -0.31
C GLU A 161 17.74 -3.88 -1.01
N LEU A 162 17.65 -4.96 -0.28
CA LEU A 162 17.57 -6.28 -0.87
C LEU A 162 16.21 -6.40 -1.57
N ILE A 163 16.03 -5.65 -2.66
CA ILE A 163 14.85 -5.85 -3.50
C ILE A 163 14.97 -7.22 -4.11
N LEU A 164 14.11 -8.12 -3.66
CA LEU A 164 14.07 -9.49 -4.15
C LEU A 164 13.99 -9.50 -5.68
N PRO A 165 14.70 -10.41 -6.37
CA PRO A 165 14.81 -10.40 -7.84
C PRO A 165 13.47 -10.27 -8.54
N TYR A 166 12.44 -10.99 -8.09
CA TYR A 166 11.11 -10.94 -8.67
C TYR A 166 10.35 -9.62 -8.46
N LEU A 167 10.86 -8.72 -7.63
CA LEU A 167 10.35 -7.34 -7.49
C LEU A 167 11.05 -6.34 -8.41
N ARG A 168 12.16 -6.74 -9.06
CA ARG A 168 12.99 -5.88 -9.90
C ARG A 168 12.62 -5.89 -11.38
N VAL A 169 11.88 -6.88 -11.83
CA VAL A 169 11.43 -7.02 -13.22
C VAL A 169 10.04 -6.42 -13.41
N ASP A 170 9.75 -6.00 -14.62
CA ASP A 170 8.41 -5.56 -15.00
C ASP A 170 7.56 -6.75 -15.40
N VAL A 171 6.36 -6.81 -14.88
CA VAL A 171 5.40 -7.88 -15.17
C VAL A 171 4.28 -7.30 -16.03
N PRO A 172 3.95 -7.94 -17.17
CA PRO A 172 2.87 -7.47 -18.03
C PRO A 172 1.52 -7.39 -17.30
N PRO A 173 0.75 -6.30 -17.47
CA PRO A 173 -0.57 -6.17 -16.84
C PRO A 173 -1.50 -7.34 -17.09
N ALA A 174 -1.45 -7.94 -18.28
CA ALA A 174 -2.24 -9.11 -18.65
C ALA A 174 -1.94 -10.34 -17.78
N LEU A 175 -0.69 -10.52 -17.34
CA LEU A 175 -0.33 -11.60 -16.42
C LEU A 175 -0.93 -11.36 -15.02
N TYR A 176 -0.92 -10.13 -14.53
CA TYR A 176 -1.59 -9.77 -13.27
C TYR A 176 -3.08 -10.10 -13.33
N GLU A 177 -3.74 -9.77 -14.45
CA GLU A 177 -5.16 -10.07 -14.64
C GLU A 177 -5.43 -11.58 -14.69
N ALA A 178 -4.60 -12.35 -15.37
CA ALA A 178 -4.73 -13.80 -15.41
C ALA A 178 -4.62 -14.42 -14.01
N VAL A 179 -3.68 -13.96 -13.19
CA VAL A 179 -3.53 -14.42 -11.80
C VAL A 179 -4.75 -14.02 -10.95
N ARG A 180 -5.31 -12.83 -11.16
CA ARG A 180 -6.56 -12.40 -10.50
C ARG A 180 -7.75 -13.29 -10.88
N GLY A 181 -7.77 -13.79 -12.10
CA GLY A 181 -8.79 -14.75 -12.57
C GLY A 181 -8.75 -16.07 -11.80
N ILE A 182 -7.56 -16.53 -11.41
CA ILE A 182 -7.37 -17.75 -10.60
C ILE A 182 -7.65 -17.44 -9.12
N TYR A 183 -7.03 -16.39 -8.58
CA TYR A 183 -7.13 -16.01 -7.17
C TYR A 183 -8.10 -14.82 -7.01
N THR A 184 -9.39 -15.11 -7.05
CA THR A 184 -10.45 -14.08 -7.03
C THR A 184 -10.60 -13.36 -5.69
N ARG A 185 -10.17 -14.00 -4.59
CA ARG A 185 -10.23 -13.41 -3.24
C ARG A 185 -8.90 -12.76 -2.88
N SER A 186 -8.96 -11.58 -2.23
CA SER A 186 -7.77 -10.95 -1.65
C SER A 186 -7.32 -11.75 -0.42
N LYS A 187 -6.43 -12.71 -0.66
CA LYS A 187 -5.86 -13.60 0.37
C LYS A 187 -4.41 -13.90 0.02
N PRO A 188 -3.47 -13.64 0.95
CA PRO A 188 -2.09 -14.07 0.79
C PRO A 188 -1.98 -15.59 0.53
N PRO A 189 -0.93 -16.08 -0.17
CA PRO A 189 0.22 -15.29 -0.61
C PRO A 189 0.04 -14.56 -1.95
N PHE A 190 -0.94 -14.93 -2.80
CA PHE A 190 -1.01 -14.46 -4.19
C PHE A 190 -1.92 -13.26 -4.41
N ARG A 191 -2.58 -12.77 -3.37
CA ARG A 191 -3.40 -11.55 -3.43
C ARG A 191 -3.26 -10.78 -2.12
N ALA A 192 -3.01 -9.48 -2.24
CA ALA A 192 -2.88 -8.56 -1.11
C ALA A 192 -3.57 -7.21 -1.39
N ARG A 193 -4.71 -7.25 -2.09
CA ARG A 193 -5.49 -6.05 -2.38
C ARG A 193 -6.12 -5.52 -1.10
N PRO A 194 -5.81 -4.30 -0.67
CA PRO A 194 -6.43 -3.68 0.49
C PRO A 194 -7.96 -3.64 0.38
N PHE A 195 -8.65 -4.01 1.46
CA PHE A 195 -10.09 -3.91 1.59
C PHE A 195 -10.54 -2.47 1.83
N ASP A 196 -11.80 -2.18 1.58
CA ASP A 196 -12.37 -0.84 1.74
C ASP A 196 -12.21 -0.29 3.16
N VAL A 197 -12.36 -1.15 4.19
CA VAL A 197 -12.12 -0.77 5.59
C VAL A 197 -10.65 -0.39 5.85
N GLN A 198 -9.70 -1.01 5.14
CA GLN A 198 -8.28 -0.69 5.23
C GLN A 198 -7.95 0.64 4.54
N LEU A 199 -8.62 0.95 3.42
CA LEU A 199 -8.52 2.28 2.81
C LEU A 199 -9.03 3.36 3.77
N ILE A 200 -10.17 3.12 4.45
CA ILE A 200 -10.67 4.03 5.47
C ILE A 200 -9.65 4.21 6.60
N GLY A 201 -9.06 3.12 7.08
CA GLY A 201 -7.99 3.16 8.09
C GLY A 201 -6.81 4.04 7.65
N GLY A 202 -6.33 3.86 6.42
CA GLY A 202 -5.28 4.69 5.83
C GLY A 202 -5.66 6.18 5.76
N MET A 203 -6.89 6.49 5.34
CA MET A 203 -7.39 7.86 5.32
C MET A 203 -7.51 8.48 6.71
N VAL A 204 -7.86 7.69 7.72
CA VAL A 204 -7.91 8.14 9.13
C VAL A 204 -6.51 8.49 9.62
N LEU A 205 -5.52 7.62 9.36
CA LEU A 205 -4.12 7.87 9.72
C LEU A 205 -3.56 9.09 9.01
N SER A 206 -3.83 9.25 7.72
CA SER A 206 -3.38 10.42 6.94
C SER A 206 -3.94 11.76 7.44
N ASN A 207 -5.05 11.72 8.18
CA ASN A 207 -5.61 12.90 8.84
C ASN A 207 -5.09 13.11 10.27
N GLY A 208 -3.98 12.47 10.66
CA GLY A 208 -3.39 12.60 11.99
C GLY A 208 -4.24 12.01 13.12
N LYS A 209 -5.09 11.01 12.83
CA LYS A 209 -5.98 10.38 13.78
C LYS A 209 -5.58 8.94 14.05
N ILE A 210 -6.07 8.39 15.13
CA ILE A 210 -5.89 6.98 15.49
C ILE A 210 -6.95 6.15 14.76
N ALA A 211 -6.52 5.13 14.04
CA ALA A 211 -7.39 4.13 13.43
C ALA A 211 -7.42 2.88 14.32
N GLU A 212 -8.55 2.63 14.96
CA GLU A 212 -8.76 1.41 15.73
C GLU A 212 -9.28 0.31 14.80
N MET A 213 -8.58 -0.81 14.74
CA MET A 213 -8.96 -2.00 13.96
C MET A 213 -8.83 -3.25 14.83
N LYS A 214 -9.77 -4.19 14.69
CA LYS A 214 -9.72 -5.46 15.42
C LYS A 214 -8.54 -6.32 15.01
N THR A 215 -8.18 -7.25 15.88
CA THR A 215 -7.14 -8.25 15.57
C THR A 215 -7.59 -9.09 14.38
N GLY A 216 -6.67 -9.34 13.42
CA GLY A 216 -6.96 -10.08 12.20
C GLY A 216 -7.46 -9.26 11.01
N GLU A 217 -7.74 -7.97 11.16
CA GLU A 217 -8.22 -7.10 10.07
C GLU A 217 -7.10 -6.57 9.14
N GLY A 218 -5.87 -7.06 9.30
CA GLY A 218 -4.75 -6.71 8.41
C GLY A 218 -4.24 -5.28 8.60
N LYS A 219 -4.02 -4.85 9.85
CA LYS A 219 -3.50 -3.51 10.19
C LYS A 219 -2.21 -3.15 9.46
N THR A 220 -1.33 -4.13 9.23
CA THR A 220 -0.04 -3.95 8.55
C THR A 220 -0.21 -3.33 7.15
N ILE A 221 -1.27 -3.70 6.43
CA ILE A 221 -1.56 -3.19 5.08
C ILE A 221 -2.03 -1.72 5.09
N VAL A 222 -2.52 -1.23 6.22
CA VAL A 222 -3.03 0.15 6.35
C VAL A 222 -1.90 1.18 6.39
N GLY A 223 -0.79 0.85 7.06
CA GLY A 223 0.35 1.75 7.21
C GLY A 223 0.91 2.27 5.88
N PRO A 224 1.25 1.41 4.91
CA PRO A 224 1.79 1.82 3.62
C PRO A 224 0.91 2.82 2.85
N LEU A 225 -0.42 2.75 2.98
CA LEU A 225 -1.33 3.71 2.34
C LEU A 225 -1.11 5.14 2.85
N ALA A 226 -1.05 5.30 4.17
CA ALA A 226 -0.79 6.60 4.80
C ALA A 226 0.65 7.07 4.54
N CYS A 227 1.63 6.15 4.61
CA CYS A 227 3.03 6.45 4.33
C CYS A 227 3.21 6.97 2.89
N TYR A 228 2.58 6.32 1.91
CA TYR A 228 2.70 6.74 0.51
C TYR A 228 2.13 8.15 0.28
N LEU A 229 0.97 8.45 0.88
CA LEU A 229 0.40 9.80 0.81
C LEU A 229 1.33 10.85 1.43
N ALA A 230 1.93 10.57 2.58
CA ALA A 230 2.90 11.47 3.21
C ALA A 230 4.17 11.65 2.36
N CYS A 231 4.64 10.59 1.70
CA CYS A 231 5.82 10.66 0.84
C CYS A 231 5.63 11.57 -0.37
N ILE A 232 4.42 11.75 -0.89
CA ILE A 232 4.18 12.69 -2.01
C ILE A 232 4.30 14.15 -1.58
N GLU A 233 4.07 14.45 -0.32
CA GLU A 233 4.27 15.78 0.29
C GLU A 233 5.74 16.05 0.69
N HIS A 234 6.69 15.24 0.21
CA HIS A 234 8.11 15.28 0.57
C HIS A 234 8.39 15.06 2.08
N ALA A 235 7.42 14.55 2.82
CA ALA A 235 7.59 14.26 4.23
C ALA A 235 8.52 13.07 4.46
N GLN A 236 9.32 13.14 5.51
CA GLN A 236 10.01 11.98 6.03
C GLN A 236 9.02 11.12 6.83
N VAL A 237 8.96 9.84 6.51
CA VAL A 237 8.05 8.91 7.16
C VAL A 237 8.84 7.97 8.06
N HIS A 238 8.47 7.92 9.34
CA HIS A 238 9.01 7.00 10.31
C HIS A 238 7.94 5.98 10.68
N VAL A 239 8.24 4.70 10.46
CA VAL A 239 7.37 3.60 10.89
C VAL A 239 7.96 3.00 12.15
N VAL A 240 7.21 3.09 13.25
CA VAL A 240 7.60 2.52 14.53
C VAL A 240 6.74 1.29 14.81
N THR A 241 7.38 0.15 14.98
CA THR A 241 6.73 -1.12 15.32
C THR A 241 7.42 -1.75 16.51
N VAL A 242 6.66 -2.51 17.29
CA VAL A 242 7.20 -3.37 18.37
C VAL A 242 7.42 -4.80 17.89
N ASN A 243 7.14 -5.07 16.62
CA ASN A 243 7.25 -6.38 16.00
C ASN A 243 8.34 -6.36 14.94
N ASP A 244 9.48 -6.95 15.23
CA ASP A 244 10.67 -6.98 14.37
C ASP A 244 10.47 -7.84 13.11
N TYR A 245 9.35 -8.55 13.01
CA TYR A 245 8.99 -9.40 11.85
C TYR A 245 8.04 -8.71 10.85
N LEU A 246 7.71 -7.44 11.03
CA LEU A 246 6.84 -6.66 10.14
C LEU A 246 7.64 -5.80 9.18
#